data_a09e633dda65943bc09de0e448eb005d
#
_entry.id   a09e633dda65943bc09de0e448eb005d
#
_cell.length_a   1.000
_cell.length_b   1.000
_cell.length_c   1.000
_cell.angle_alpha   90.00
_cell.angle_beta   90.00
_cell.angle_gamma   90.00
#
_symmetry.space_group_name_H-M   'P 1'
#
loop_
_entity.id
_entity.type
_entity.pdbx_description
1 polymer ?
#
loop_
_entity_poly.entity_id
_entity_poly.type
_entity_poly.pdbx_seq_one_letter_code
_entity_poly.pdbx_strand_id
1 'polypeptide(L)'
;MVAARNPAILVSLLALTALPVSVVAEEPATATDKWHSVAKTDNQEAFVNPASLAMVGAFVEMRAKQNFVQPQPAAKKGKTFQSTRAVYRFDCAQRKVAMKELRAYAGPDLQGDTVQKAKTGDRNLQWLDAPESTVFGELLDYACQPR
;
A
#
# COMPACT_ATOMS: atom_id res chain seq x y z
N MET A 1 -72.85 49.19 7.71
CA MET A 1 -72.06 48.74 6.56
C MET A 1 -70.65 48.45 7.10
N VAL A 2 -70.31 47.22 7.32
CA VAL A 2 -69.08 46.87 7.93
C VAL A 2 -68.35 45.95 6.96
N ALA A 3 -67.16 46.39 6.47
CA ALA A 3 -66.33 45.65 5.57
C ALA A 3 -65.45 44.70 6.40
N ALA A 4 -65.61 43.41 6.15
CA ALA A 4 -64.74 42.40 6.74
C ALA A 4 -63.37 42.32 6.03
N ARG A 5 -62.32 42.56 6.76
CA ARG A 5 -60.92 42.34 6.31
C ARG A 5 -60.47 40.90 6.65
N ASN A 6 -60.18 40.16 5.62
CA ASN A 6 -59.51 38.87 5.79
C ASN A 6 -57.99 39.10 5.99
N PRO A 7 -57.35 38.51 6.98
CA PRO A 7 -55.89 38.48 7.03
C PRO A 7 -55.34 37.29 6.20
N ALA A 8 -54.50 37.62 5.27
CA ALA A 8 -53.72 36.64 4.51
C ALA A 8 -52.66 35.95 5.41
N ILE A 9 -52.77 34.64 5.52
CA ILE A 9 -51.79 33.83 6.21
C ILE A 9 -50.62 33.59 5.23
N LEU A 10 -49.50 34.21 5.53
CA LEU A 10 -48.23 33.93 4.87
C LEU A 10 -47.66 32.63 5.40
N VAL A 11 -47.74 31.56 4.61
CA VAL A 11 -47.05 30.30 4.87
C VAL A 11 -45.63 30.45 4.38
N SER A 12 -44.68 30.64 5.31
CA SER A 12 -43.23 30.58 5.01
C SER A 12 -42.82 29.14 4.78
N LEU A 13 -42.52 28.78 3.53
CA LEU A 13 -41.82 27.54 3.21
C LEU A 13 -40.34 27.67 3.64
N LEU A 14 -39.96 26.98 4.72
CA LEU A 14 -38.56 26.73 5.01
C LEU A 14 -38.05 25.70 4.01
N ALA A 15 -37.24 26.12 3.05
CA ALA A 15 -36.48 25.23 2.20
C ALA A 15 -35.30 24.64 3.04
N LEU A 16 -35.41 23.40 3.43
CA LEU A 16 -34.27 22.62 3.95
C LEU A 16 -33.30 22.33 2.79
N THR A 17 -32.22 23.08 2.70
CA THR A 17 -31.10 22.72 1.82
C THR A 17 -30.31 21.58 2.43
N ALA A 18 -30.54 20.37 1.94
CA ALA A 18 -29.73 19.24 2.24
C ALA A 18 -28.35 19.42 1.56
N LEU A 19 -27.31 19.65 2.35
CA LEU A 19 -25.92 19.63 1.87
C LEU A 19 -25.55 18.19 1.52
N PRO A 20 -24.95 17.94 0.35
CA PRO A 20 -24.42 16.60 0.04
C PRO A 20 -23.24 16.31 0.97
N VAL A 21 -23.41 15.36 1.85
CA VAL A 21 -22.30 14.75 2.59
C VAL A 21 -21.48 13.98 1.56
N SER A 22 -20.33 14.52 1.17
CA SER A 22 -19.35 13.77 0.39
C SER A 22 -18.82 12.64 1.27
N VAL A 23 -19.38 11.46 1.11
CA VAL A 23 -18.80 10.24 1.64
C VAL A 23 -17.49 10.04 0.88
N VAL A 24 -16.37 10.38 1.52
CA VAL A 24 -15.06 9.93 1.08
C VAL A 24 -15.13 8.41 1.17
N ALA A 25 -15.22 7.75 0.01
CA ALA A 25 -15.12 6.31 -0.06
C ALA A 25 -13.74 5.95 0.47
N GLU A 26 -13.68 5.49 1.70
CA GLU A 26 -12.55 4.78 2.26
C GLU A 26 -12.37 3.55 1.38
N GLU A 27 -11.26 3.54 0.65
CA GLU A 27 -10.89 2.44 -0.24
C GLU A 27 -11.02 1.15 0.58
N PRO A 28 -11.87 0.20 0.19
CA PRO A 28 -12.11 -0.98 1.00
C PRO A 28 -10.77 -1.64 1.27
N ALA A 29 -10.50 -1.93 2.54
CA ALA A 29 -9.42 -2.83 2.95
C ALA A 29 -9.65 -4.13 2.19
N THR A 30 -8.98 -4.21 1.04
CA THR A 30 -9.19 -5.20 0.01
C THR A 30 -8.95 -6.59 0.54
N ALA A 31 -9.82 -7.46 0.09
CA ALA A 31 -9.73 -8.90 0.05
C ALA A 31 -8.39 -9.40 0.58
N THR A 32 -8.43 -10.11 1.68
CA THR A 32 -7.37 -10.75 2.44
C THR A 32 -6.14 -11.01 1.57
N ASP A 33 -5.15 -10.11 1.63
CA ASP A 33 -3.86 -10.32 0.98
C ASP A 33 -3.34 -11.68 1.47
N LYS A 34 -3.35 -12.68 0.59
CA LYS A 34 -2.79 -13.99 0.91
C LYS A 34 -1.29 -13.89 0.75
N TRP A 35 -0.60 -13.91 1.86
CA TRP A 35 0.85 -13.85 1.91
C TRP A 35 1.45 -15.25 1.90
N HIS A 36 2.40 -15.49 0.99
CA HIS A 36 3.18 -16.71 0.90
C HIS A 36 4.62 -16.42 1.33
N SER A 37 5.13 -17.15 2.32
CA SER A 37 6.54 -17.07 2.72
C SER A 37 7.43 -17.62 1.60
N VAL A 38 8.44 -16.85 1.20
CA VAL A 38 9.38 -17.23 0.14
C VAL A 38 10.83 -17.23 0.60
N ALA A 39 11.16 -16.46 1.63
CA ALA A 39 12.50 -16.40 2.17
C ALA A 39 12.46 -16.22 3.68
N LYS A 40 13.32 -16.92 4.39
CA LYS A 40 13.48 -16.79 5.84
C LYS A 40 14.94 -16.84 6.21
N THR A 41 15.34 -15.87 7.02
CA THR A 41 16.69 -15.79 7.63
C THR A 41 16.54 -15.61 9.13
N ASP A 42 17.66 -15.59 9.85
CA ASP A 42 17.64 -15.34 11.30
C ASP A 42 17.13 -13.94 11.67
N ASN A 43 17.16 -12.99 10.72
CA ASN A 43 16.84 -11.59 10.97
C ASN A 43 15.48 -11.16 10.39
N GLN A 44 14.96 -11.87 9.39
CA GLN A 44 13.72 -11.47 8.70
C GLN A 44 13.07 -12.63 7.97
N GLU A 45 11.79 -12.48 7.72
CA GLU A 45 11.00 -13.35 6.83
C GLU A 45 10.31 -12.50 5.76
N ALA A 46 10.42 -12.93 4.50
CA ALA A 46 9.83 -12.26 3.35
C ALA A 46 8.68 -13.09 2.77
N PHE A 47 7.62 -12.38 2.43
CA PHE A 47 6.38 -12.92 1.89
C PHE A 47 6.03 -12.21 0.59
N VAL A 48 5.36 -12.90 -0.29
CA VAL A 48 4.80 -12.36 -1.53
C VAL A 48 3.28 -12.45 -1.55
N ASN A 49 2.65 -11.54 -2.27
CA ASN A 49 1.23 -11.65 -2.60
C ASN A 49 1.11 -12.09 -4.08
N PRO A 50 0.82 -13.38 -4.36
CA PRO A 50 0.75 -13.88 -5.73
C PRO A 50 -0.30 -13.17 -6.59
N ALA A 51 -1.41 -12.75 -5.99
CA ALA A 51 -2.48 -12.04 -6.69
C ALA A 51 -2.08 -10.65 -7.19
N SER A 52 -0.98 -10.09 -6.66
CA SER A 52 -0.47 -8.77 -7.06
C SER A 52 0.54 -8.82 -8.22
N LEU A 53 0.88 -10.01 -8.68
CA LEU A 53 1.88 -10.18 -9.72
C LEU A 53 1.33 -9.69 -11.07
N ALA A 54 2.06 -8.80 -11.71
CA ALA A 54 1.67 -8.20 -12.99
C ALA A 54 2.87 -7.99 -13.90
N MET A 55 2.66 -8.19 -15.21
CA MET A 55 3.64 -7.79 -16.22
C MET A 55 3.52 -6.30 -16.51
N VAL A 56 4.63 -5.58 -16.50
CA VAL A 56 4.72 -4.16 -16.85
C VAL A 56 5.83 -3.99 -17.88
N GLY A 57 5.46 -4.05 -19.15
CA GLY A 57 6.43 -4.12 -20.24
C GLY A 57 7.29 -5.38 -20.16
N ALA A 58 8.61 -5.21 -20.12
CA ALA A 58 9.58 -6.31 -19.97
C ALA A 58 9.82 -6.72 -18.50
N PHE A 59 9.16 -6.08 -17.55
CA PHE A 59 9.37 -6.27 -16.13
C PHE A 59 8.19 -6.96 -15.46
N VAL A 60 8.43 -7.48 -14.26
CA VAL A 60 7.39 -8.02 -13.39
C VAL A 60 7.26 -7.12 -12.15
N GLU A 61 6.03 -6.76 -11.78
CA GLU A 61 5.76 -6.10 -10.50
C GLU A 61 5.05 -7.05 -9.55
N MET A 62 5.38 -6.93 -8.26
CA MET A 62 4.77 -7.74 -7.22
C MET A 62 4.85 -7.03 -5.86
N ARG A 63 3.81 -7.21 -5.04
CA ARG A 63 3.85 -6.82 -3.64
C ARG A 63 4.56 -7.85 -2.80
N ALA A 64 5.44 -7.37 -1.93
CA ALA A 64 6.08 -8.18 -0.91
C ALA A 64 5.89 -7.55 0.48
N LYS A 65 5.88 -8.39 1.48
CA LYS A 65 5.90 -8.04 2.90
C LYS A 65 7.18 -8.60 3.51
N GLN A 66 7.80 -7.84 4.41
CA GLN A 66 8.93 -8.32 5.21
C GLN A 66 8.62 -8.10 6.69
N ASN A 67 8.83 -9.13 7.49
CA ASN A 67 8.81 -9.05 8.94
C ASN A 67 10.24 -9.16 9.46
N PHE A 68 10.64 -8.25 10.33
CA PHE A 68 11.96 -8.22 10.94
C PHE A 68 11.87 -8.75 12.37
N VAL A 69 12.82 -9.57 12.76
CA VAL A 69 12.92 -10.11 14.13
C VAL A 69 13.18 -8.98 15.12
N GLN A 70 14.06 -8.03 14.75
CA GLN A 70 14.37 -6.84 15.54
C GLN A 70 13.84 -5.57 14.86
N PRO A 71 13.36 -4.57 15.61
CA PRO A 71 12.99 -3.30 15.05
C PRO A 71 14.14 -2.66 14.26
N GLN A 72 13.82 -2.12 13.11
CA GLN A 72 14.75 -1.44 12.20
C GLN A 72 14.59 0.08 12.31
N PRO A 73 15.66 0.87 12.17
CA PRO A 73 15.55 2.32 12.19
C PRO A 73 14.80 2.83 10.95
N ALA A 74 13.83 3.71 11.17
CA ALA A 74 13.15 4.41 10.09
C ALA A 74 13.93 5.65 9.64
N ALA A 75 13.62 6.19 8.45
CA ALA A 75 14.23 7.42 7.95
C ALA A 75 14.00 8.61 8.90
N LYS A 76 12.85 8.66 9.58
CA LYS A 76 12.60 9.64 10.63
C LYS A 76 13.32 9.26 11.91
N LYS A 77 14.24 10.13 12.36
CA LYS A 77 15.03 9.94 13.60
C LYS A 77 14.13 9.56 14.80
N GLY A 78 14.53 8.55 15.56
CA GLY A 78 13.83 8.08 16.77
C GLY A 78 12.59 7.22 16.48
N LYS A 79 12.30 6.90 15.21
CA LYS A 79 11.25 5.95 14.84
C LYS A 79 11.88 4.65 14.38
N THR A 80 11.18 3.55 14.69
CA THR A 80 11.54 2.20 14.23
C THR A 80 10.36 1.54 13.58
N PHE A 81 10.63 0.54 12.74
CA PHE A 81 9.62 -0.32 12.13
C PHE A 81 9.99 -1.79 12.31
N GLN A 82 9.00 -2.65 12.28
CA GLN A 82 9.21 -4.11 12.41
C GLN A 82 8.62 -4.87 11.22
N SER A 83 7.86 -4.21 10.38
CA SER A 83 7.41 -4.81 9.12
C SER A 83 7.30 -3.77 8.01
N THR A 84 7.40 -4.25 6.78
CA THR A 84 7.23 -3.42 5.58
C THR A 84 6.29 -4.10 4.59
N ARG A 85 5.57 -3.28 3.82
CA ARG A 85 4.92 -3.66 2.58
C ARG A 85 5.52 -2.81 1.46
N ALA A 86 5.99 -3.47 0.42
CA ALA A 86 6.60 -2.80 -0.73
C ALA A 86 6.02 -3.32 -2.05
N VAL A 87 6.06 -2.49 -3.08
CA VAL A 87 5.90 -2.89 -4.47
C VAL A 87 7.29 -2.91 -5.09
N TYR A 88 7.70 -4.08 -5.55
CA TYR A 88 8.95 -4.26 -6.27
C TYR A 88 8.70 -4.47 -7.75
N ARG A 89 9.64 -3.97 -8.55
CA ARG A 89 9.76 -4.27 -9.98
C ARG A 89 11.01 -5.11 -10.19
N PHE A 90 10.87 -6.19 -10.96
CA PHE A 90 11.92 -7.15 -11.22
C PHE A 90 12.28 -7.17 -12.71
N ASP A 91 13.57 -7.11 -13.00
CA ASP A 91 14.13 -7.41 -14.31
C ASP A 91 14.66 -8.84 -14.28
N CYS A 92 13.88 -9.76 -14.84
CA CYS A 92 14.21 -11.19 -14.85
C CYS A 92 15.43 -11.49 -15.71
N ALA A 93 15.64 -10.73 -16.79
CA ALA A 93 16.76 -10.95 -17.69
C ALA A 93 18.10 -10.55 -17.07
N GLN A 94 18.13 -9.45 -16.31
CA GLN A 94 19.34 -8.92 -15.70
C GLN A 94 19.49 -9.28 -14.20
N ARG A 95 18.54 -10.01 -13.63
CA ARG A 95 18.47 -10.31 -12.20
C ARG A 95 18.59 -9.08 -11.31
N LYS A 96 17.75 -8.07 -11.58
CA LYS A 96 17.71 -6.82 -10.82
C LYS A 96 16.35 -6.57 -10.22
N VAL A 97 16.34 -5.87 -9.10
CA VAL A 97 15.15 -5.44 -8.38
C VAL A 97 15.19 -3.92 -8.15
N ALA A 98 14.03 -3.30 -8.27
CA ALA A 98 13.85 -1.90 -7.90
C ALA A 98 12.61 -1.76 -7.01
N MET A 99 12.69 -0.90 -6.00
CA MET A 99 11.58 -0.60 -5.11
C MET A 99 10.78 0.59 -5.65
N LYS A 100 9.51 0.38 -5.93
CA LYS A 100 8.58 1.42 -6.38
C LYS A 100 7.85 2.10 -5.24
N GLU A 101 7.37 1.32 -4.30
CA GLU A 101 6.61 1.83 -3.15
C GLU A 101 7.07 1.11 -1.89
N LEU A 102 7.07 1.84 -0.79
CA LEU A 102 7.35 1.31 0.54
C LEU A 102 6.38 1.91 1.55
N ARG A 103 5.86 1.07 2.43
CA ARG A 103 5.26 1.47 3.70
C ARG A 103 5.90 0.65 4.80
N ALA A 104 6.39 1.31 5.83
CA ALA A 104 6.96 0.67 7.01
C ALA A 104 6.04 0.89 8.21
N TYR A 105 5.84 -0.15 8.98
CA TYR A 105 4.91 -0.20 10.11
C TYR A 105 5.66 -0.45 11.41
N ALA A 106 5.20 0.19 12.50
CA ALA A 106 5.87 0.11 13.80
C ALA A 106 5.91 -1.33 14.36
N GLY A 107 4.86 -2.11 14.12
CA GLY A 107 4.75 -3.50 14.59
C GLY A 107 4.99 -4.55 13.50
N PRO A 108 4.97 -5.84 13.88
CA PRO A 108 5.04 -6.95 12.93
C PRO A 108 3.76 -7.07 12.11
N ASP A 109 3.80 -7.85 11.03
CA ASP A 109 2.64 -8.19 10.18
C ASP A 109 1.79 -7.00 9.72
N LEU A 110 2.46 -5.90 9.39
CA LEU A 110 1.85 -4.64 8.92
C LEU A 110 0.93 -3.98 9.96
N GLN A 111 1.17 -4.26 11.25
CA GLN A 111 0.40 -3.70 12.35
C GLN A 111 1.03 -2.42 12.90
N GLY A 112 0.22 -1.65 13.60
CA GLY A 112 0.64 -0.39 14.22
C GLY A 112 0.70 0.77 13.22
N ASP A 113 1.27 1.87 13.69
CA ASP A 113 1.35 3.10 12.90
C ASP A 113 2.27 2.95 11.69
N THR A 114 1.89 3.58 10.58
CA THR A 114 2.82 3.76 9.45
C THR A 114 3.86 4.81 9.83
N VAL A 115 5.11 4.40 9.93
CA VAL A 115 6.23 5.26 10.35
C VAL A 115 7.05 5.79 9.18
N GLN A 116 6.95 5.16 8.01
CA GLN A 116 7.63 5.59 6.79
C GLN A 116 6.82 5.26 5.55
N LYS A 117 6.84 6.17 4.57
CA LYS A 117 6.27 5.96 3.22
C LYS A 117 7.28 6.48 2.21
N ALA A 118 7.45 5.75 1.12
CA ALA A 118 8.22 6.18 -0.03
C ALA A 118 7.52 5.72 -1.31
N LYS A 119 7.63 6.52 -2.36
CA LYS A 119 7.16 6.18 -3.70
C LYS A 119 8.14 6.74 -4.71
N THR A 120 8.55 5.91 -5.66
CA THR A 120 9.51 6.28 -6.71
C THR A 120 8.84 6.16 -8.07
N GLY A 121 8.92 7.23 -8.86
CA GLY A 121 8.44 7.22 -10.24
C GLY A 121 9.31 6.32 -11.13
N ASP A 122 8.73 5.79 -12.20
CA ASP A 122 9.37 4.80 -13.08
C ASP A 122 10.72 5.26 -13.65
N ARG A 123 10.88 6.56 -13.91
CA ARG A 123 12.14 7.15 -14.44
C ARG A 123 13.26 7.22 -13.42
N ASN A 124 12.93 7.13 -12.13
CA ASN A 124 13.87 7.31 -11.02
C ASN A 124 14.12 6.02 -10.24
N LEU A 125 13.72 4.87 -10.79
CA LEU A 125 13.94 3.59 -10.14
C LEU A 125 15.43 3.31 -9.97
N GLN A 126 15.80 2.96 -8.76
CA GLN A 126 17.15 2.50 -8.45
C GLN A 126 17.19 0.98 -8.55
N TRP A 127 17.91 0.49 -9.53
CA TRP A 127 18.06 -0.94 -9.79
C TRP A 127 19.24 -1.50 -9.01
N LEU A 128 18.97 -2.52 -8.22
CA LEU A 128 19.95 -3.25 -7.43
C LEU A 128 20.06 -4.69 -7.94
N ASP A 129 21.25 -5.25 -7.85
CA ASP A 129 21.43 -6.67 -8.13
C ASP A 129 20.68 -7.51 -7.09
N ALA A 130 20.07 -8.61 -7.52
CA ALA A 130 19.39 -9.58 -6.67
C ALA A 130 20.14 -10.94 -6.74
N PRO A 131 21.27 -11.09 -6.05
CA PRO A 131 22.05 -12.32 -6.05
C PRO A 131 21.22 -13.49 -5.52
N GLU A 132 21.50 -14.67 -6.03
CA GLU A 132 20.93 -15.92 -5.50
C GLU A 132 21.19 -16.04 -4.00
N SER A 133 20.33 -16.75 -3.30
CA SER A 133 20.41 -16.98 -1.85
C SER A 133 20.33 -15.71 -0.99
N THR A 134 19.88 -14.61 -1.56
CA THR A 134 19.48 -13.40 -0.81
C THR A 134 17.96 -13.26 -0.79
N VAL A 135 17.43 -12.49 0.17
CA VAL A 135 15.98 -12.23 0.23
C VAL A 135 15.47 -11.64 -1.08
N PHE A 136 16.21 -10.72 -1.70
CA PHE A 136 15.82 -10.15 -3.00
C PHE A 136 15.97 -11.13 -4.15
N GLY A 137 16.95 -12.03 -4.09
CA GLY A 137 17.10 -13.14 -5.05
C GLY A 137 15.89 -14.08 -5.00
N GLU A 138 15.47 -14.49 -3.83
CA GLU A 138 14.30 -15.36 -3.63
C GLU A 138 13.00 -14.68 -4.09
N LEU A 139 12.83 -13.39 -3.80
CA LEU A 139 11.70 -12.61 -4.30
C LEU A 139 11.69 -12.53 -5.85
N LEU A 140 12.86 -12.30 -6.46
CA LEU A 140 13.02 -12.26 -7.90
C LEU A 140 12.73 -13.63 -8.52
N ASP A 141 13.29 -14.70 -7.97
CA ASP A 141 13.09 -16.05 -8.46
C ASP A 141 11.61 -16.45 -8.43
N TYR A 142 10.89 -16.07 -7.36
CA TYR A 142 9.44 -16.25 -7.30
C TYR A 142 8.70 -15.45 -8.39
N ALA A 143 9.05 -14.17 -8.56
CA ALA A 143 8.40 -13.29 -9.52
C ALA A 143 8.63 -13.73 -10.98
N CYS A 144 9.80 -14.29 -11.28
CA CYS A 144 10.27 -14.63 -12.62
C CYS A 144 10.02 -16.09 -13.01
N GLN A 145 9.35 -16.89 -12.19
CA GLN A 145 8.99 -18.27 -12.52
C GLN A 145 8.12 -18.32 -13.79
N PRO A 146 8.36 -19.26 -14.71
CA PRO A 146 7.47 -19.52 -15.84
C PRO A 146 6.06 -19.89 -15.35
N ARG A 147 5.03 -19.33 -15.98
CA ARG A 147 3.61 -19.55 -15.64
C ARG A 147 2.82 -19.86 -16.89
#